data_f19717ee82580c277c35018e9a4909e7
#
_entry.id   f19717ee82580c277c35018e9a4909e7
#
_cell.length_a   1.000
_cell.length_b   1.000
_cell.length_c   1.000
_cell.angle_alpha   90.00
_cell.angle_beta   90.00
_cell.angle_gamma   90.00
#
_symmetry.space_group_name_H-M   'P 1'
#
loop_
_entity.id
_entity.type
_entity.pdbx_description
1 polymer ?
#
loop_
_entity_poly.entity_id
_entity_poly.type
_entity_poly.pdbx_seq_one_letter_code
_entity_poly.pdbx_strand_id
1 'polypeptide(L)'
;MQPMVDPERIGLWGSSYSSAHVIHLSAFDRRVKCVVAQVPLVNAMDNFRRLVRADQFPATQAWLAADRADQYKTGKINYLPVVAPQGQAAALPTQDSYDWFTQTGKTRAPKWKNEQTVRSLELALEYNPAADVHLISPTPFMMIVAQNDTLTPTDLAIEAFGRAREPKQLVIIPGGHFDAYVAGFESAATPALNWLTQHLMK
;
A
#
# COMPACT_ATOMS: atom_id res chain seq x y z
N MET A 1 -28.16 4.46 -3.60
CA MET A 1 -27.53 3.16 -3.29
C MET A 1 -27.72 2.29 -4.52
N GLN A 2 -26.69 1.53 -4.94
CA GLN A 2 -26.83 0.63 -6.09
C GLN A 2 -27.74 -0.54 -5.69
N PRO A 3 -28.77 -0.90 -6.48
CA PRO A 3 -29.78 -1.89 -6.07
C PRO A 3 -29.22 -3.30 -5.77
N MET A 4 -28.03 -3.61 -6.31
CA MET A 4 -27.40 -4.92 -6.13
C MET A 4 -26.37 -4.96 -4.98
N VAL A 5 -26.17 -3.86 -4.26
CA VAL A 5 -25.22 -3.78 -3.14
C VAL A 5 -25.95 -3.94 -1.83
N ASP A 6 -25.53 -4.92 -1.03
CA ASP A 6 -26.00 -5.08 0.33
C ASP A 6 -25.16 -4.20 1.28
N PRO A 7 -25.73 -3.15 1.86
CA PRO A 7 -24.99 -2.23 2.73
C PRO A 7 -24.51 -2.86 4.02
N GLU A 8 -25.10 -4.00 4.43
CA GLU A 8 -24.67 -4.71 5.63
C GLU A 8 -23.54 -5.71 5.36
N ARG A 9 -23.12 -5.86 4.11
CA ARG A 9 -22.07 -6.79 3.70
C ARG A 9 -20.96 -6.14 2.88
N ILE A 10 -20.55 -4.93 3.25
CA ILE A 10 -19.47 -4.21 2.57
C ILE A 10 -18.14 -4.64 3.17
N GLY A 11 -17.31 -5.33 2.38
CA GLY A 11 -15.93 -5.66 2.69
C GLY A 11 -14.95 -4.83 1.86
N LEU A 12 -13.76 -4.59 2.41
CA LEU A 12 -12.67 -3.93 1.70
C LEU A 12 -11.47 -4.87 1.55
N TRP A 13 -10.88 -4.87 0.36
CA TRP A 13 -9.58 -5.49 0.12
C TRP A 13 -8.68 -4.49 -0.59
N GLY A 14 -7.55 -4.18 0.02
CA GLY A 14 -6.52 -3.34 -0.57
C GLY A 14 -5.19 -4.08 -0.60
N SER A 15 -4.34 -3.74 -1.58
CA SER A 15 -2.99 -4.28 -1.69
C SER A 15 -1.97 -3.16 -1.84
N SER A 16 -0.79 -3.29 -1.21
CA SER A 16 0.28 -2.30 -1.24
C SER A 16 -0.19 -0.93 -0.73
N TYR A 17 -0.10 0.12 -1.54
CA TYR A 17 -0.59 1.46 -1.19
C TYR A 17 -2.11 1.48 -0.96
N SER A 18 -2.89 0.68 -1.69
CA SER A 18 -4.32 0.54 -1.47
C SER A 18 -4.65 -0.09 -0.11
N SER A 19 -3.75 -0.88 0.47
CA SER A 19 -3.90 -1.37 1.85
C SER A 19 -3.89 -0.24 2.88
N ALA A 20 -3.10 0.80 2.65
CA ALA A 20 -3.12 2.00 3.48
C ALA A 20 -4.52 2.63 3.51
N HIS A 21 -5.17 2.70 2.33
CA HIS A 21 -6.52 3.25 2.22
C HIS A 21 -7.57 2.40 2.94
N VAL A 22 -7.53 1.07 2.79
CA VAL A 22 -8.53 0.22 3.47
C VAL A 22 -8.32 0.19 4.99
N ILE A 23 -7.09 0.29 5.48
CA ILE A 23 -6.79 0.44 6.91
C ILE A 23 -7.42 1.75 7.42
N HIS A 24 -7.11 2.88 6.78
CA HIS A 24 -7.63 4.18 7.17
C HIS A 24 -9.17 4.24 7.10
N LEU A 25 -9.77 3.82 5.99
CA LEU A 25 -11.23 3.82 5.83
C LEU A 25 -11.91 2.96 6.88
N SER A 26 -11.37 1.77 7.19
CA SER A 26 -11.96 0.86 8.17
C SER A 26 -11.89 1.39 9.61
N ALA A 27 -10.94 2.27 9.91
CA ALA A 27 -10.83 2.91 11.21
C ALA A 27 -11.97 3.90 11.48
N PHE A 28 -12.51 4.54 10.43
CA PHE A 28 -13.47 5.64 10.56
C PHE A 28 -14.85 5.36 9.96
N ASP A 29 -14.95 4.51 8.94
CA ASP A 29 -16.22 4.22 8.26
C ASP A 29 -16.84 2.91 8.74
N ARG A 30 -17.85 3.01 9.60
CA ARG A 30 -18.55 1.84 10.19
C ARG A 30 -19.46 1.08 9.23
N ARG A 31 -19.61 1.53 7.99
CA ARG A 31 -20.24 0.75 6.93
C ARG A 31 -19.36 -0.42 6.49
N VAL A 32 -18.05 -0.33 6.71
CA VAL A 32 -17.11 -1.43 6.47
C VAL A 32 -17.31 -2.52 7.52
N LYS A 33 -17.61 -3.74 7.06
CA LYS A 33 -17.92 -4.90 7.91
C LYS A 33 -16.78 -5.92 8.00
N CYS A 34 -15.82 -5.87 7.07
CA CYS A 34 -14.65 -6.74 7.05
C CYS A 34 -13.55 -6.11 6.20
N VAL A 35 -12.29 -6.29 6.56
CA VAL A 35 -11.17 -5.71 5.81
C VAL A 35 -9.99 -6.67 5.69
N VAL A 36 -9.37 -6.66 4.50
CA VAL A 36 -8.14 -7.37 4.18
C VAL A 36 -7.12 -6.36 3.66
N ALA A 37 -5.98 -6.24 4.33
CA ALA A 37 -4.83 -5.44 3.91
C ALA A 37 -3.69 -6.37 3.50
N GLN A 38 -3.36 -6.40 2.20
CA GLN A 38 -2.34 -7.28 1.62
C GLN A 38 -1.06 -6.49 1.33
N VAL A 39 0.11 -7.01 1.74
CA VAL A 39 1.45 -6.40 1.58
C VAL A 39 1.42 -4.88 1.82
N PRO A 40 1.01 -4.44 3.02
CA PRO A 40 0.53 -3.08 3.22
C PRO A 40 1.64 -2.05 3.37
N LEU A 41 1.45 -0.89 2.74
CA LEU A 41 2.10 0.35 3.16
C LEU A 41 1.40 0.83 4.45
N VAL A 42 2.08 0.78 5.58
CA VAL A 42 1.50 1.13 6.88
C VAL A 42 1.94 2.49 7.43
N ASN A 43 3.14 2.93 7.08
CA ASN A 43 3.69 4.24 7.41
C ASN A 43 4.64 4.66 6.29
N ALA A 44 4.23 5.62 5.47
CA ALA A 44 4.99 5.98 4.28
C ALA A 44 6.31 6.67 4.60
N MET A 45 6.40 7.46 5.68
CA MET A 45 7.66 8.10 6.07
C MET A 45 8.69 7.08 6.55
N ASP A 46 8.31 6.11 7.38
CA ASP A 46 9.22 5.06 7.84
C ASP A 46 9.61 4.13 6.69
N ASN A 47 8.66 3.81 5.80
CA ASN A 47 8.94 3.08 4.57
C ASN A 47 9.96 3.80 3.70
N PHE A 48 9.79 5.10 3.49
CA PHE A 48 10.71 5.93 2.70
C PHE A 48 12.13 5.93 3.30
N ARG A 49 12.26 6.01 4.63
CA ARG A 49 13.56 5.92 5.32
C ARG A 49 14.27 4.58 5.14
N ARG A 50 13.54 3.51 4.81
CA ARG A 50 14.14 2.20 4.48
C ARG A 50 14.59 2.12 3.02
N LEU A 51 13.91 2.83 2.11
CA LEU A 51 14.17 2.80 0.68
C LEU A 51 15.21 3.83 0.22
N VAL A 52 15.29 4.97 0.89
CA VAL A 52 16.19 6.07 0.54
C VAL A 52 17.37 6.12 1.51
N ARG A 53 18.57 6.23 0.98
CA ARG A 53 19.79 6.38 1.79
C ARG A 53 19.69 7.63 2.68
N ALA A 54 20.14 7.51 3.92
CA ALA A 54 20.01 8.56 4.92
C ALA A 54 20.70 9.88 4.51
N ASP A 55 21.82 9.80 3.80
CA ASP A 55 22.55 10.95 3.27
C ASP A 55 21.82 11.70 2.15
N GLN A 56 20.89 11.03 1.46
CA GLN A 56 20.06 11.62 0.38
C GLN A 56 18.76 12.23 0.91
N PHE A 57 18.40 11.94 2.14
CA PHE A 57 17.11 12.35 2.70
C PHE A 57 16.92 13.88 2.70
N PRO A 58 17.87 14.71 3.17
CA PRO A 58 17.72 16.18 3.16
C PRO A 58 17.55 16.73 1.74
N ALA A 59 18.31 16.22 0.77
CA ALA A 59 18.22 16.64 -0.62
C ALA A 59 16.85 16.30 -1.24
N THR A 60 16.31 15.12 -0.94
CA THR A 60 14.99 14.69 -1.40
C THR A 60 13.89 15.59 -0.82
N GLN A 61 13.95 15.91 0.47
CA GLN A 61 12.98 16.82 1.09
C GLN A 61 13.04 18.22 0.48
N ALA A 62 14.24 18.74 0.26
CA ALA A 62 14.43 20.04 -0.39
C ALA A 62 13.87 20.06 -1.82
N TRP A 63 14.06 18.97 -2.58
CA TRP A 63 13.51 18.83 -3.91
C TRP A 63 11.97 18.80 -3.91
N LEU A 64 11.33 18.06 -3.02
CA LEU A 64 9.88 18.02 -2.88
C LEU A 64 9.31 19.39 -2.51
N ALA A 65 9.96 20.11 -1.58
CA ALA A 65 9.54 21.45 -1.18
C ALA A 65 9.69 22.47 -2.33
N ALA A 66 10.75 22.35 -3.13
CA ALA A 66 10.96 23.20 -4.31
C ALA A 66 9.90 22.94 -5.39
N ASP A 67 9.57 21.67 -5.65
CA ASP A 67 8.49 21.27 -6.58
C ASP A 67 7.15 21.87 -6.15
N ARG A 68 6.78 21.73 -4.88
CA ARG A 68 5.55 22.32 -4.34
C ARG A 68 5.51 23.85 -4.52
N ALA A 69 6.63 24.52 -4.26
CA ALA A 69 6.72 25.97 -4.43
C ALA A 69 6.62 26.41 -5.89
N ASP A 70 7.22 25.65 -6.81
CA ASP A 70 7.13 25.87 -8.25
C ASP A 70 5.69 25.67 -8.75
N GLN A 71 5.06 24.58 -8.37
CA GLN A 71 3.66 24.31 -8.71
C GLN A 71 2.72 25.41 -8.20
N TYR A 72 2.93 25.90 -6.97
CA TYR A 72 2.11 26.99 -6.43
C TYR A 72 2.28 28.30 -7.22
N LYS A 73 3.49 28.62 -7.64
CA LYS A 73 3.81 29.87 -8.37
C LYS A 73 3.38 29.83 -9.83
N THR A 74 3.54 28.69 -10.49
CA THR A 74 3.46 28.58 -11.96
C THR A 74 2.29 27.75 -12.46
N GLY A 75 1.68 26.91 -11.59
CA GLY A 75 0.71 25.89 -11.97
C GLY A 75 1.33 24.68 -12.68
N LYS A 76 2.65 24.64 -12.85
CA LYS A 76 3.34 23.55 -13.55
C LYS A 76 3.33 22.28 -12.71
N ILE A 77 2.95 21.16 -13.34
CA ILE A 77 2.98 19.83 -12.71
C ILE A 77 4.22 19.09 -13.19
N ASN A 78 5.10 18.71 -12.26
CA ASN A 78 6.27 17.91 -12.55
C ASN A 78 5.98 16.42 -12.26
N TYR A 79 6.63 15.54 -13.03
CA TYR A 79 6.46 14.10 -12.96
C TYR A 79 7.79 13.42 -12.64
N LEU A 80 7.70 12.24 -12.00
CA LEU A 80 8.81 11.31 -11.84
C LEU A 80 8.35 9.93 -12.29
N PRO A 81 9.28 9.03 -12.67
CA PRO A 81 8.92 7.66 -13.02
C PRO A 81 8.40 6.92 -11.77
N VAL A 82 7.39 6.06 -11.97
CA VAL A 82 6.92 5.14 -10.93
C VAL A 82 8.03 4.17 -10.58
N VAL A 83 8.68 3.58 -11.59
CA VAL A 83 9.80 2.63 -11.45
C VAL A 83 10.96 3.00 -12.37
N ALA A 84 12.19 2.69 -11.97
CA ALA A 84 13.40 2.86 -12.78
C ALA A 84 14.40 1.74 -12.44
N PRO A 85 15.40 1.49 -13.32
CA PRO A 85 16.51 0.60 -13.01
C PRO A 85 17.16 0.97 -11.67
N GLN A 86 17.67 -0.03 -10.96
CA GLN A 86 18.30 0.17 -9.66
C GLN A 86 19.33 1.30 -9.69
N GLY A 87 19.29 2.17 -8.67
CA GLY A 87 20.18 3.32 -8.55
C GLY A 87 19.68 4.61 -9.24
N GLN A 88 18.60 4.55 -9.99
CA GLN A 88 17.95 5.72 -10.57
C GLN A 88 16.76 6.17 -9.71
N ALA A 89 16.45 7.46 -9.77
CA ALA A 89 15.34 8.04 -9.03
C ALA A 89 13.98 7.55 -9.57
N ALA A 90 13.16 7.00 -8.69
CA ALA A 90 11.80 6.58 -8.96
C ALA A 90 10.97 6.61 -7.68
N ALA A 91 9.65 6.55 -7.80
CA ALA A 91 8.76 6.47 -6.65
C ALA A 91 8.88 5.13 -5.90
N LEU A 92 9.07 4.03 -6.66
CA LEU A 92 9.30 2.68 -6.17
C LEU A 92 10.71 2.24 -6.62
N PRO A 93 11.76 2.46 -5.80
CA PRO A 93 13.15 2.37 -6.25
C PRO A 93 13.76 0.95 -6.15
N THR A 94 12.94 -0.07 -5.91
CA THR A 94 13.41 -1.46 -5.79
C THR A 94 13.47 -2.15 -7.15
N GLN A 95 14.42 -3.08 -7.33
CA GLN A 95 14.61 -3.80 -8.60
C GLN A 95 13.40 -4.65 -8.96
N ASP A 96 12.80 -5.34 -7.98
CA ASP A 96 11.60 -6.13 -8.18
C ASP A 96 10.39 -5.28 -8.62
N SER A 97 10.29 -4.03 -8.13
CA SER A 97 9.29 -3.08 -8.63
C SER A 97 9.51 -2.77 -10.12
N TYR A 98 10.75 -2.48 -10.51
CA TYR A 98 11.07 -2.21 -11.91
C TYR A 98 10.73 -3.40 -12.82
N ASP A 99 11.12 -4.60 -12.42
CA ASP A 99 10.89 -5.82 -13.20
C ASP A 99 9.38 -6.11 -13.32
N TRP A 100 8.65 -6.06 -12.21
CA TRP A 100 7.22 -6.36 -12.20
C TRP A 100 6.39 -5.35 -13.00
N PHE A 101 6.60 -4.04 -12.79
CA PHE A 101 5.83 -3.00 -13.48
C PHE A 101 6.14 -2.97 -14.98
N THR A 102 7.41 -3.13 -15.39
CA THR A 102 7.78 -3.13 -16.80
C THR A 102 7.23 -4.35 -17.53
N GLN A 103 7.29 -5.53 -16.91
CA GLN A 103 6.72 -6.75 -17.48
C GLN A 103 5.18 -6.68 -17.54
N THR A 104 4.55 -6.28 -16.44
CA THR A 104 3.08 -6.19 -16.36
C THR A 104 2.55 -5.10 -17.29
N GLY A 105 3.23 -3.97 -17.39
CA GLY A 105 2.89 -2.91 -18.34
C GLY A 105 2.87 -3.40 -19.79
N LYS A 106 3.84 -4.23 -20.18
CA LYS A 106 3.90 -4.80 -21.54
C LYS A 106 2.83 -5.86 -21.81
N THR A 107 2.45 -6.65 -20.82
CA THR A 107 1.63 -7.87 -21.02
C THR A 107 0.17 -7.70 -20.61
N ARG A 108 -0.10 -7.03 -19.48
CA ARG A 108 -1.43 -6.95 -18.85
C ARG A 108 -2.02 -5.53 -18.81
N ALA A 109 -1.15 -4.52 -18.81
CA ALA A 109 -1.55 -3.12 -18.67
C ALA A 109 -0.94 -2.21 -19.74
N PRO A 110 -1.21 -2.42 -21.06
CA PRO A 110 -0.54 -1.72 -22.14
C PRO A 110 -0.83 -0.20 -22.20
N LYS A 111 -1.82 0.26 -21.45
CA LYS A 111 -2.13 1.70 -21.33
C LYS A 111 -1.45 2.35 -20.12
N TRP A 112 -0.77 1.57 -19.27
CA TRP A 112 -0.03 2.11 -18.13
C TRP A 112 1.13 2.98 -18.61
N LYS A 113 1.29 4.12 -17.96
CA LYS A 113 2.42 5.03 -18.18
C LYS A 113 3.30 5.03 -16.94
N ASN A 114 4.62 4.96 -17.14
CA ASN A 114 5.59 4.98 -16.07
C ASN A 114 5.82 6.41 -15.55
N GLU A 115 4.78 7.05 -15.04
CA GLU A 115 4.83 8.41 -14.52
C GLU A 115 3.85 8.61 -13.38
N GLN A 116 4.25 9.41 -12.40
CA GLN A 116 3.37 9.98 -11.39
C GLN A 116 3.80 11.41 -11.07
N THR A 117 2.91 12.21 -10.49
CA THR A 117 3.28 13.58 -10.11
C THR A 117 4.23 13.56 -8.91
N VAL A 118 5.19 14.48 -8.88
CA VAL A 118 6.07 14.67 -7.71
C VAL A 118 5.24 15.00 -6.46
N ARG A 119 4.19 15.78 -6.62
CA ARG A 119 3.26 16.11 -5.53
C ARG A 119 2.58 14.88 -4.91
N SER A 120 2.26 13.84 -5.72
CA SER A 120 1.71 12.58 -5.20
C SER A 120 2.68 11.87 -4.26
N LEU A 121 3.99 11.87 -4.58
CA LEU A 121 5.01 11.31 -3.70
C LEU A 121 5.09 12.09 -2.38
N GLU A 122 5.10 13.42 -2.44
CA GLU A 122 5.14 14.27 -1.25
C GLU A 122 3.94 14.01 -0.32
N LEU A 123 2.72 14.01 -0.88
CA LEU A 123 1.50 13.73 -0.12
C LEU A 123 1.48 12.30 0.45
N ALA A 124 2.04 11.33 -0.28
CA ALA A 124 2.15 9.97 0.21
C ALA A 124 3.02 9.87 1.47
N LEU A 125 4.10 10.68 1.58
CA LEU A 125 4.99 10.64 2.75
C LEU A 125 4.32 11.08 4.06
N GLU A 126 3.25 11.86 3.98
CA GLU A 126 2.47 12.29 5.14
C GLU A 126 1.50 11.20 5.63
N TYR A 127 1.33 10.11 4.86
CA TYR A 127 0.30 9.12 5.10
C TYR A 127 0.76 8.02 6.06
N ASN A 128 0.10 7.93 7.23
CA ASN A 128 0.44 6.97 8.30
C ASN A 128 -0.80 6.23 8.83
N PRO A 129 -1.37 5.28 8.06
CA PRO A 129 -2.54 4.52 8.51
C PRO A 129 -2.25 3.61 9.72
N ALA A 130 -0.99 3.28 10.00
CA ALA A 130 -0.64 2.53 11.20
C ALA A 130 -0.99 3.26 12.50
N ALA A 131 -1.12 4.59 12.47
CA ALA A 131 -1.58 5.36 13.63
C ALA A 131 -3.03 5.02 14.00
N ASP A 132 -3.86 4.66 13.00
CA ASP A 132 -5.29 4.45 13.15
C ASP A 132 -5.69 2.97 13.28
N VAL A 133 -4.76 2.04 13.11
CA VAL A 133 -5.05 0.59 13.01
C VAL A 133 -5.83 0.04 14.23
N HIS A 134 -5.60 0.59 15.42
CA HIS A 134 -6.30 0.20 16.66
C HIS A 134 -7.77 0.61 16.68
N LEU A 135 -8.17 1.57 15.82
CA LEU A 135 -9.55 2.05 15.69
C LEU A 135 -10.39 1.18 14.74
N ILE A 136 -9.80 0.25 14.01
CA ILE A 136 -10.53 -0.67 13.12
C ILE A 136 -11.52 -1.53 13.92
N SER A 137 -11.10 -2.00 15.08
CA SER A 137 -11.97 -2.80 15.96
C SER A 137 -13.29 -2.07 16.30
N PRO A 138 -14.45 -2.76 16.30
CA PRO A 138 -14.64 -4.21 16.23
C PRO A 138 -14.75 -4.78 14.80
N THR A 139 -14.45 -4.04 13.75
CA THR A 139 -14.46 -4.57 12.38
C THR A 139 -13.36 -5.63 12.21
N PRO A 140 -13.70 -6.85 11.72
CA PRO A 140 -12.72 -7.91 11.46
C PRO A 140 -11.64 -7.46 10.50
N PHE A 141 -10.37 -7.58 10.92
CA PHE A 141 -9.19 -7.13 10.19
C PHE A 141 -8.21 -8.27 9.92
N MET A 142 -7.95 -8.53 8.66
CA MET A 142 -6.86 -9.42 8.23
C MET A 142 -5.73 -8.61 7.62
N MET A 143 -4.49 -8.94 7.99
CA MET A 143 -3.29 -8.44 7.33
C MET A 143 -2.53 -9.62 6.73
N ILE A 144 -2.15 -9.51 5.44
CA ILE A 144 -1.34 -10.49 4.71
C ILE A 144 -0.02 -9.82 4.39
N VAL A 145 1.09 -10.39 4.84
CA VAL A 145 2.44 -9.84 4.61
C VAL A 145 3.31 -10.84 3.87
N ALA A 146 4.17 -10.37 2.97
CA ALA A 146 5.18 -11.20 2.35
C ALA A 146 6.43 -11.24 3.24
N GLN A 147 7.01 -12.43 3.42
CA GLN A 147 8.10 -12.67 4.37
C GLN A 147 9.35 -11.82 4.09
N ASN A 148 9.64 -11.58 2.81
CA ASN A 148 10.83 -10.87 2.35
C ASN A 148 10.46 -9.60 1.58
N ASP A 149 9.43 -8.89 2.01
CA ASP A 149 9.00 -7.65 1.35
C ASP A 149 10.04 -6.54 1.59
N THR A 150 10.67 -6.10 0.50
CA THR A 150 11.66 -5.02 0.53
C THR A 150 11.08 -3.68 0.11
N LEU A 151 9.89 -3.69 -0.53
CA LEU A 151 9.21 -2.48 -0.97
C LEU A 151 8.35 -1.88 0.15
N THR A 152 7.55 -2.70 0.83
CA THR A 152 6.81 -2.35 2.05
C THR A 152 7.26 -3.26 3.19
N PRO A 153 8.34 -2.87 3.92
CA PRO A 153 9.06 -3.78 4.81
C PRO A 153 8.17 -4.52 5.79
N THR A 154 8.32 -5.84 5.84
CA THR A 154 7.51 -6.77 6.61
C THR A 154 7.49 -6.43 8.10
N ASP A 155 8.61 -5.99 8.66
CA ASP A 155 8.73 -5.62 10.08
C ASP A 155 7.82 -4.44 10.45
N LEU A 156 7.70 -3.43 9.58
CA LEU A 156 6.80 -2.30 9.79
C LEU A 156 5.32 -2.74 9.79
N ALA A 157 4.97 -3.67 8.88
CA ALA A 157 3.62 -4.22 8.81
C ALA A 157 3.28 -5.05 10.05
N ILE A 158 4.20 -5.91 10.52
CA ILE A 158 4.03 -6.73 11.72
C ILE A 158 3.90 -5.84 12.98
N GLU A 159 4.71 -4.78 13.08
CA GLU A 159 4.61 -3.81 14.18
C GLU A 159 3.24 -3.13 14.18
N ALA A 160 2.76 -2.67 13.03
CA ALA A 160 1.44 -2.07 12.89
C ALA A 160 0.33 -3.06 13.29
N PHE A 161 0.42 -4.33 12.82
CA PHE A 161 -0.53 -5.38 13.19
C PHE A 161 -0.55 -5.64 14.70
N GLY A 162 0.60 -5.55 15.38
CA GLY A 162 0.69 -5.67 16.84
C GLY A 162 -0.20 -4.67 17.58
N ARG A 163 -0.41 -3.47 17.02
CA ARG A 163 -1.27 -2.42 17.57
C ARG A 163 -2.76 -2.57 17.25
N ALA A 164 -3.10 -3.39 16.25
CA ALA A 164 -4.49 -3.69 15.94
C ALA A 164 -5.16 -4.46 17.09
N ARG A 165 -6.46 -4.25 17.28
CA ARG A 165 -7.29 -4.96 18.27
C ARG A 165 -8.09 -6.06 17.59
N GLU A 166 -8.59 -7.00 18.43
CA GLU A 166 -9.48 -8.08 17.96
C GLU A 166 -10.83 -7.56 17.40
N PRO A 167 -11.44 -8.31 16.46
CA PRO A 167 -10.96 -9.56 15.85
C PRO A 167 -9.95 -9.28 14.73
N LYS A 168 -8.78 -9.94 14.78
CA LYS A 168 -7.72 -9.77 13.78
C LYS A 168 -7.02 -11.08 13.43
N GLN A 169 -6.44 -11.14 12.23
CA GLN A 169 -5.64 -12.28 11.78
C GLN A 169 -4.44 -11.80 10.94
N LEU A 170 -3.27 -12.35 11.24
CA LEU A 170 -2.05 -12.17 10.43
C LEU A 170 -1.80 -13.41 9.61
N VAL A 171 -1.52 -13.22 8.32
CA VAL A 171 -1.07 -14.26 7.40
C VAL A 171 0.29 -13.84 6.85
N ILE A 172 1.27 -14.75 6.91
CA ILE A 172 2.61 -14.53 6.34
C ILE A 172 2.75 -15.47 5.15
N ILE A 173 2.99 -14.89 3.97
CA ILE A 173 3.23 -15.65 2.74
C ILE A 173 4.73 -15.65 2.39
N PRO A 174 5.26 -16.69 1.75
CA PRO A 174 6.64 -16.70 1.29
C PRO A 174 6.85 -15.68 0.16
N GLY A 175 8.12 -15.29 -0.07
CA GLY A 175 8.53 -14.41 -1.16
C GLY A 175 8.51 -12.93 -0.80
N GLY A 176 8.60 -12.07 -1.83
CA GLY A 176 8.62 -10.61 -1.75
C GLY A 176 7.28 -9.97 -2.09
N HIS A 177 7.29 -8.64 -2.24
CA HIS A 177 6.10 -7.82 -2.44
C HIS A 177 5.19 -8.33 -3.58
N PHE A 178 5.78 -8.59 -4.74
CA PHE A 178 5.03 -8.92 -5.95
C PHE A 178 4.64 -10.39 -6.03
N ASP A 179 5.19 -11.27 -5.20
CA ASP A 179 4.79 -12.69 -5.17
C ASP A 179 3.32 -12.85 -4.79
N ALA A 180 2.79 -11.97 -3.96
CA ALA A 180 1.36 -11.93 -3.61
C ALA A 180 0.41 -11.84 -4.83
N TYR A 181 0.91 -11.40 -5.99
CA TYR A 181 0.11 -11.22 -7.22
C TYR A 181 0.32 -12.33 -8.26
N VAL A 182 1.33 -13.17 -8.09
CA VAL A 182 1.75 -14.19 -9.04
C VAL A 182 2.05 -15.52 -8.36
N ALA A 183 3.27 -15.81 -7.98
CA ALA A 183 3.67 -17.11 -7.43
C ALA A 183 2.99 -17.43 -6.08
N GLY A 184 2.77 -16.43 -5.23
CA GLY A 184 2.12 -16.55 -3.93
C GLY A 184 0.62 -16.23 -3.94
N PHE A 185 -0.01 -16.08 -5.12
CA PHE A 185 -1.40 -15.64 -5.23
C PHE A 185 -2.36 -16.51 -4.41
N GLU A 186 -2.31 -17.83 -4.56
CA GLU A 186 -3.19 -18.74 -3.81
C GLU A 186 -2.95 -18.66 -2.29
N SER A 187 -1.70 -18.49 -1.88
CA SER A 187 -1.35 -18.33 -0.45
C SER A 187 -1.90 -17.04 0.16
N ALA A 188 -2.11 -16.00 -0.65
CA ALA A 188 -2.72 -14.74 -0.23
C ALA A 188 -4.25 -14.76 -0.42
N ALA A 189 -4.73 -15.22 -1.56
CA ALA A 189 -6.14 -15.16 -1.93
C ALA A 189 -7.03 -16.12 -1.12
N THR A 190 -6.57 -17.33 -0.85
CA THR A 190 -7.35 -18.33 -0.10
C THR A 190 -7.70 -17.87 1.32
N PRO A 191 -6.74 -17.42 2.17
CA PRO A 191 -7.09 -16.91 3.49
C PRO A 191 -7.96 -15.65 3.42
N ALA A 192 -7.71 -14.75 2.46
CA ALA A 192 -8.53 -13.57 2.27
C ALA A 192 -9.99 -13.92 1.92
N LEU A 193 -10.20 -14.84 0.99
CA LEU A 193 -11.53 -15.33 0.61
C LEU A 193 -12.25 -15.95 1.82
N ASN A 194 -11.56 -16.82 2.56
CA ASN A 194 -12.13 -17.44 3.75
C ASN A 194 -12.53 -16.41 4.80
N TRP A 195 -11.69 -15.41 5.04
CA TRP A 195 -11.94 -14.33 5.99
C TRP A 195 -13.17 -13.49 5.59
N LEU A 196 -13.22 -13.05 4.33
CA LEU A 196 -14.34 -12.28 3.81
C LEU A 196 -15.63 -13.11 3.85
N THR A 197 -15.60 -14.38 3.46
CA THR A 197 -16.76 -15.28 3.51
C THR A 197 -17.26 -15.47 4.95
N GLN A 198 -16.34 -15.73 5.88
CA GLN A 198 -16.67 -15.92 7.29
C GLN A 198 -17.38 -14.70 7.91
N HIS A 199 -17.00 -13.49 7.51
CA HIS A 199 -17.47 -12.28 8.16
C HIS A 199 -18.57 -11.53 7.40
N LEU A 200 -18.74 -11.79 6.11
CA LEU A 200 -19.76 -11.12 5.28
C LEU A 200 -20.95 -12.02 4.89
N MET A 201 -20.79 -13.35 4.95
CA MET A 201 -21.80 -14.29 4.46
C MET A 201 -22.55 -14.99 5.61
N LYS A 202 -22.63 -14.35 6.77
CA LYS A 202 -23.40 -14.84 7.92
C LYS A 202 -24.88 -14.57 7.76
#